data_6c2e07b0d7c6917771ad92dcb9f85546
#
_entry.id   6c2e07b0d7c6917771ad92dcb9f85546
#
_cell.length_a   1.000
_cell.length_b   1.000
_cell.length_c   1.000
_cell.angle_alpha   90.00
_cell.angle_beta   90.00
_cell.angle_gamma   90.00
#
_symmetry.space_group_name_H-M   'P 1'
#
loop_
_entity.id
_entity.type
_entity.pdbx_description
1 polymer ?
#
loop_
_entity_poly.entity_id
_entity_poly.type
_entity_poly.pdbx_seq_one_letter_code
_entity_poly.pdbx_strand_id
1 'polypeptide(L)'
;MTDLRDELLSELFFAARETEGFFTLYLTDGEKLSARPVCLRHSGKKVGAPRLILLLPDGRIRGFSANRLDGFTPPMVLQEER
;
A
#
# COMPACT_ATOMS: atom_id res chain seq x y z
N MET A 1 0.34 -13.09 -18.16
CA MET A 1 1.50 -12.94 -17.34
C MET A 1 1.27 -11.88 -16.29
N THR A 2 1.57 -12.17 -15.07
CA THR A 2 1.28 -11.25 -13.98
C THR A 2 2.45 -10.33 -13.75
N ASP A 3 2.17 -9.05 -13.64
CA ASP A 3 3.17 -8.07 -13.32
C ASP A 3 3.52 -8.23 -11.85
N LEU A 4 4.79 -8.15 -11.52
CA LEU A 4 5.21 -8.21 -10.14
C LEU A 4 4.55 -7.12 -9.31
N ARG A 5 4.29 -5.98 -9.92
CA ARG A 5 3.66 -4.90 -9.22
C ARG A 5 2.23 -5.27 -8.84
N ASP A 6 1.54 -5.99 -9.71
CA ASP A 6 0.19 -6.44 -9.39
C ASP A 6 0.20 -7.40 -8.24
N GLU A 7 1.22 -8.27 -8.17
CA GLU A 7 1.30 -9.18 -7.06
C GLU A 7 1.57 -8.43 -5.77
N LEU A 8 2.43 -7.42 -5.83
CA LEU A 8 2.74 -6.64 -4.66
C LEU A 8 1.50 -5.93 -4.13
N LEU A 9 0.71 -5.35 -5.03
CA LEU A 9 -0.50 -4.67 -4.62
C LEU A 9 -1.51 -5.65 -4.04
N SER A 10 -1.62 -6.82 -4.63
CA SER A 10 -2.54 -7.83 -4.12
C SER A 10 -2.14 -8.26 -2.73
N GLU A 11 -0.85 -8.45 -2.50
CA GLU A 11 -0.37 -8.85 -1.21
C GLU A 11 -0.61 -7.75 -0.18
N LEU A 12 -0.41 -6.50 -0.58
CA LEU A 12 -0.61 -5.39 0.33
C LEU A 12 -2.07 -5.33 0.77
N PHE A 13 -2.99 -5.41 -0.17
CA PHE A 13 -4.40 -5.32 0.18
C PHE A 13 -4.87 -6.55 0.95
N PHE A 14 -4.34 -7.70 0.63
CA PHE A 14 -4.70 -8.89 1.38
C PHE A 14 -4.21 -8.75 2.82
N ALA A 15 -2.98 -8.31 3.02
CA ALA A 15 -2.45 -8.14 4.35
C ALA A 15 -3.23 -7.09 5.12
N ALA A 16 -3.68 -6.05 4.43
CA ALA A 16 -4.44 -5.00 5.08
C ALA A 16 -5.78 -5.49 5.58
N ARG A 17 -6.35 -6.48 4.91
CA ARG A 17 -7.61 -7.05 5.37
C ARG A 17 -7.42 -7.93 6.58
N GLU A 18 -6.21 -8.50 6.72
CA GLU A 18 -5.96 -9.41 7.82
C GLU A 18 -5.32 -8.74 9.02
N THR A 19 -4.87 -7.52 8.87
CA THR A 19 -4.07 -6.86 9.90
C THR A 19 -4.50 -5.43 10.07
N GLU A 20 -4.66 -5.00 11.30
CA GLU A 20 -4.97 -3.61 11.55
C GLU A 20 -3.69 -2.84 11.74
N GLY A 21 -3.78 -1.54 11.62
CA GLY A 21 -2.63 -0.69 11.85
C GLY A 21 -2.07 -0.12 10.56
N PHE A 22 -0.96 0.56 10.69
CA PHE A 22 -0.35 1.23 9.54
C PHE A 22 0.85 0.45 9.07
N PHE A 23 0.96 0.34 7.77
CA PHE A 23 2.06 -0.38 7.15
C PHE A 23 3.18 0.59 6.86
N THR A 24 4.39 0.08 6.74
CA THR A 24 5.49 0.88 6.22
C THR A 24 5.60 0.58 4.74
N LEU A 25 5.41 1.59 3.93
CA LEU A 25 5.46 1.41 2.49
C LEU A 25 6.77 1.99 1.99
N TYR A 26 7.41 1.27 1.10
CA TYR A 26 8.69 1.70 0.54
C TYR A 26 8.44 2.12 -0.90
N LEU A 27 8.90 3.31 -1.23
CA LEU A 27 8.67 3.85 -2.54
C LEU A 27 9.93 3.73 -3.38
N THR A 28 9.75 3.80 -4.67
CA THR A 28 10.87 3.57 -5.59
C THR A 28 11.96 4.62 -5.49
N ASP A 29 11.65 5.79 -4.92
CA ASP A 29 12.66 6.82 -4.76
C ASP A 29 13.36 6.71 -3.40
N GLY A 30 13.10 5.65 -2.66
CA GLY A 30 13.74 5.46 -1.37
C GLY A 30 12.98 6.02 -0.19
N GLU A 31 11.86 6.64 -0.44
CA GLU A 31 11.06 7.21 0.63
C GLU A 31 10.31 6.12 1.37
N LYS A 32 10.14 6.28 2.66
CA LYS A 32 9.31 5.39 3.44
C LYS A 32 8.10 6.15 3.91
N LEU A 33 6.98 5.49 3.98
CA LEU A 33 5.75 6.16 4.32
C LEU A 33 4.92 5.25 5.21
N SER A 34 4.44 5.77 6.32
CA SER A 34 3.57 5.00 7.18
C SER A 34 2.14 5.28 6.74
N ALA A 35 1.42 4.25 6.34
CA ALA A 35 0.08 4.45 5.80
C ALA A 35 -0.64 3.13 5.71
N ARG A 36 -1.95 3.22 5.52
CA ARG A 36 -2.77 2.04 5.35
C ARG A 36 -3.46 2.13 4.00
N PRO A 37 -3.41 1.08 3.20
CA PRO A 37 -4.03 1.16 1.88
C PRO A 37 -5.55 1.20 1.99
N VAL A 38 -6.17 2.04 1.20
CA VAL A 38 -7.61 2.18 1.17
C VAL A 38 -8.19 1.56 -0.08
N CYS A 39 -7.70 1.97 -1.24
CA CYS A 39 -8.20 1.42 -2.48
C CYS A 39 -7.28 1.82 -3.63
N LEU A 40 -7.54 1.22 -4.78
CA LEU A 40 -6.89 1.62 -6.01
C LEU A 40 -7.91 2.37 -6.84
N ARG A 41 -7.53 3.51 -7.36
CA ARG A 41 -8.40 4.28 -8.22
C ARG A 41 -7.86 4.22 -9.63
N HIS A 42 -8.70 3.82 -10.55
CA HIS A 42 -8.32 3.78 -11.95
C HIS A 42 -8.87 5.01 -12.61
N SER A 43 -8.09 5.64 -13.46
CA SER A 43 -8.61 6.77 -14.18
C SER A 43 -9.58 6.25 -15.22
N GLY A 44 -10.38 7.10 -15.77
CA GLY A 44 -11.27 6.69 -16.81
C GLY A 44 -10.56 6.34 -18.09
N LYS A 45 -9.28 6.72 -18.18
CA LYS A 45 -8.50 6.37 -19.33
C LYS A 45 -7.82 5.07 -19.08
N LYS A 46 -7.45 4.39 -20.09
CA LYS A 46 -6.85 3.13 -19.90
C LYS A 46 -5.39 3.18 -19.79
N VAL A 47 -4.78 4.31 -19.88
CA VAL A 47 -3.35 4.44 -19.88
C VAL A 47 -2.85 4.73 -18.51
N GLY A 48 -1.78 4.10 -18.11
CA GLY A 48 -1.14 4.41 -16.85
C GLY A 48 -1.57 3.51 -15.71
N ALA A 49 -0.82 3.55 -14.66
CA ALA A 49 -1.08 2.75 -13.50
C ALA A 49 -2.19 3.37 -12.67
N PRO A 50 -2.88 2.56 -11.90
CA PRO A 50 -3.88 3.12 -11.01
C PRO A 50 -3.22 3.95 -9.92
N ARG A 51 -4.00 4.76 -9.26
CA ARG A 51 -3.51 5.50 -8.11
C ARG A 51 -3.80 4.71 -6.86
N LEU A 52 -2.80 4.59 -6.02
CA LEU A 52 -2.94 3.92 -4.75
C LEU A 52 -3.34 4.98 -3.73
N ILE A 53 -4.48 4.77 -3.10
CA ILE A 53 -5.02 5.73 -2.14
C ILE A 53 -4.76 5.22 -0.74
N LEU A 54 -4.19 6.05 0.09
CA LEU A 54 -3.72 5.66 1.40
C LEU A 54 -4.30 6.55 2.47
N LEU A 55 -4.47 5.98 3.65
CA LEU A 55 -4.84 6.72 4.83
C LEU A 55 -3.59 6.86 5.69
N LEU A 56 -3.27 8.08 6.04
CA LEU A 56 -2.09 8.35 6.85
C LEU A 56 -2.45 8.34 8.33
N PRO A 57 -1.47 8.17 9.22
CA PRO A 57 -1.78 8.10 10.64
C PRO A 57 -2.46 9.34 11.20
N ASP A 58 -2.27 10.49 10.55
CA ASP A 58 -2.91 11.70 11.04
C ASP A 58 -4.31 11.88 10.47
N GLY A 59 -4.82 10.89 9.75
CA GLY A 59 -6.16 10.96 9.20
C GLY A 59 -6.25 11.52 7.81
N ARG A 60 -5.14 11.94 7.25
CA ARG A 60 -5.18 12.49 5.90
C ARG A 60 -5.17 11.38 4.88
N ILE A 61 -5.62 11.73 3.70
CA ILE A 61 -5.64 10.80 2.58
C ILE A 61 -4.58 11.23 1.60
N ARG A 62 -3.80 10.30 1.13
CA ARG A 62 -2.76 10.59 0.16
C ARG A 62 -2.83 9.57 -0.95
N GLY A 63 -2.53 9.99 -2.16
CA GLY A 63 -2.54 9.08 -3.30
C GLY A 63 -1.34 9.31 -4.17
N PHE A 64 -0.86 8.24 -4.80
CA PHE A 64 0.21 8.36 -5.78
C PHE A 64 0.09 7.18 -6.73
N SER A 65 0.85 7.23 -7.80
CA SER A 65 0.81 6.17 -8.78
C SER A 65 1.26 4.87 -8.12
N ALA A 66 0.54 3.81 -8.36
CA ALA A 66 0.90 2.51 -7.82
C ALA A 66 2.27 2.06 -8.30
N ASN A 67 2.76 2.63 -9.40
CA ASN A 67 4.08 2.29 -9.88
C ASN A 67 5.18 2.74 -8.95
N ARG A 68 4.89 3.65 -8.04
CA ARG A 68 5.90 4.12 -7.11
C ARG A 68 6.09 3.20 -5.92
N LEU A 69 5.20 2.24 -5.73
CA LEU A 69 5.33 1.34 -4.60
C LEU A 69 6.37 0.28 -4.90
N ASP A 70 7.35 0.13 -4.02
CA ASP A 70 8.42 -0.82 -4.20
C ASP A 70 8.32 -1.99 -3.24
N GLY A 71 7.67 -1.82 -2.13
CA GLY A 71 7.51 -2.90 -1.18
C GLY A 71 6.79 -2.40 0.05
N PHE A 72 6.56 -3.30 0.99
CA PHE A 72 5.91 -2.90 2.23
C PHE A 72 6.27 -3.86 3.34
N THR A 73 6.12 -3.36 4.57
CA THR A 73 6.28 -4.18 5.75
C THR A 73 5.00 -4.05 6.55
N PRO A 74 4.37 -5.15 6.95
CA PRO A 74 3.15 -5.06 7.75
C PRO A 74 3.41 -4.44 9.10
N PRO A 75 2.39 -3.94 9.76
CA PRO A 75 2.60 -3.39 11.10
C PRO A 75 3.08 -4.49 12.02
N MET A 76 3.98 -4.11 12.91
CA MET A 76 4.49 -5.07 13.83
C MET A 76 3.44 -5.32 14.89
N VAL A 77 3.05 -6.54 15.04
CA VAL A 77 2.07 -6.89 16.05
C VAL A 77 2.80 -7.59 17.16
N LEU A 78 2.78 -7.00 18.36
CA LEU A 78 3.37 -7.66 19.47
C LEU A 78 2.48 -8.74 19.88
N GLN A 79 2.92 -9.95 19.66
CA GLN A 79 2.16 -11.06 20.08
C GLN A 79 2.42 -11.28 21.50
N GLU A 80 1.42 -11.25 22.26
CA GLU A 80 1.60 -11.55 23.58
C GLU A 80 1.75 -12.93 23.71
N GLU A 81 2.72 -13.32 24.21
CA GLU A 81 2.91 -14.62 24.33
C GLU A 81 2.44 -15.00 25.47
N ARG A 82 1.86 -15.55 25.67
CA ARG A 82 1.41 -15.85 26.80
C ARG A 82 1.51 -16.88 27.22
#